data_5cba24a7b36db08555cf6ae2a817137a
#
_entry.id   5cba24a7b36db08555cf6ae2a817137a
#
_cell.length_a   1.000
_cell.length_b   1.000
_cell.length_c   1.000
_cell.angle_alpha   90.00
_cell.angle_beta   90.00
_cell.angle_gamma   90.00
#
_symmetry.space_group_name_H-M   'P 1'
#
loop_
_entity.id
_entity.type
_entity.pdbx_description
1 polymer ?
#
loop_
_entity_poly.entity_id
_entity_poly.type
_entity_poly.pdbx_seq_one_letter_code
_entity_poly.pdbx_strand_id
1 'polypeptide(L)'
;MFKLKVKFDGFLMKLALRFLRQDRKKNSGDIDLMIKRKKFPALRLPVFLLLSFFSLKFMFPFLINLPEASFLDSDSRPAGEEIRGRLTISGAWALYPLVVRWAEEFQKIQPGVKIDVQAGGAGKGVADVLSGAAHLGMVSRELHPEEIRRGAVAFPVARDAVVVTVSARNPYLKSLLSRGLTREELRQIWISGTISTWSELLKTGRPEPIHLYTRSDACGAGETWAAFLGGRQEDLKGTGVYGDPGVAEAVRRDPLGLGYNNLNFAFDPKTFLPVKGLIVLPLDLNNNGQIDPEENFMSHRSSLVQAIQEGKYPSPPVRDLYLVTRGKPEMALLRAFLNYVLGEGQKLLANAGYVEVSPSILEKARKYLLGEKEKN
;
A
#
# COMPACT_ATOMS: atom_id res chain seq x y z
N MET A 1 -40.42 23.87 -19.66
CA MET A 1 -39.60 25.00 -20.13
C MET A 1 -39.07 25.74 -18.89
N PHE A 2 -37.94 25.26 -18.32
CA PHE A 2 -37.27 25.92 -17.19
C PHE A 2 -35.82 26.07 -17.56
N LYS A 3 -35.36 27.32 -17.76
CA LYS A 3 -33.98 27.70 -17.99
C LYS A 3 -33.30 27.89 -16.63
N LEU A 4 -32.35 27.03 -16.27
CA LEU A 4 -31.43 27.27 -15.16
C LEU A 4 -30.25 28.09 -15.67
N LYS A 5 -30.12 29.33 -15.24
CA LYS A 5 -28.93 30.19 -15.41
C LYS A 5 -27.93 29.86 -14.29
N VAL A 6 -26.80 29.22 -14.64
CA VAL A 6 -25.67 29.09 -13.74
C VAL A 6 -24.78 30.32 -13.92
N LYS A 7 -24.65 31.13 -12.88
CA LYS A 7 -23.64 32.20 -12.78
C LYS A 7 -22.30 31.58 -12.42
N PHE A 8 -21.34 31.65 -13.32
CA PHE A 8 -19.94 31.34 -13.03
C PHE A 8 -19.27 32.58 -12.43
N ASP A 9 -18.66 32.39 -11.24
CA ASP A 9 -17.91 33.41 -10.53
C ASP A 9 -16.62 33.77 -11.29
N GLY A 10 -16.46 35.04 -11.63
CA GLY A 10 -15.33 35.60 -12.39
C GLY A 10 -13.97 35.57 -11.67
N PHE A 11 -13.91 34.99 -10.45
CA PHE A 11 -12.67 34.87 -9.68
C PHE A 11 -11.77 33.72 -10.15
N LEU A 12 -12.36 32.56 -10.48
CA LEU A 12 -11.59 31.38 -10.96
C LEU A 12 -11.00 31.58 -12.36
N MET A 13 -11.66 32.35 -13.23
CA MET A 13 -11.14 32.64 -14.57
C MET A 13 -9.97 33.63 -14.54
N LYS A 14 -9.91 34.54 -13.57
CA LYS A 14 -8.76 35.45 -13.38
C LYS A 14 -7.53 34.74 -12.78
N LEU A 15 -7.74 33.67 -12.00
CA LEU A 15 -6.65 32.86 -11.44
C LEU A 15 -5.99 31.97 -12.50
N ALA A 16 -6.78 31.36 -13.39
CA ALA A 16 -6.29 30.54 -14.51
C ALA A 16 -5.50 31.36 -15.55
N LEU A 17 -5.92 32.59 -15.81
CA LEU A 17 -5.23 33.48 -16.73
C LEU A 17 -3.91 34.08 -16.18
N ARG A 18 -3.74 34.10 -14.85
CA ARG A 18 -2.46 34.45 -14.21
C ARG A 18 -1.42 33.33 -14.30
N PHE A 19 -1.83 32.08 -14.16
CA PHE A 19 -0.94 30.92 -14.30
C PHE A 19 -0.43 30.75 -15.73
N LEU A 20 -1.27 30.94 -16.74
CA LEU A 20 -0.87 30.85 -18.15
C LEU A 20 0.02 32.02 -18.65
N ARG A 21 0.09 33.13 -17.92
CA ARG A 21 1.01 34.23 -18.21
C ARG A 21 2.40 34.11 -17.62
N GLN A 22 2.58 33.27 -16.58
CA GLN A 22 3.87 33.05 -15.95
C GLN A 22 4.74 32.02 -16.71
N ASP A 23 4.13 31.09 -17.46
CA ASP A 23 4.87 30.11 -18.26
C ASP A 23 5.40 30.68 -19.62
N ARG A 24 4.89 31.83 -20.09
CA ARG A 24 5.34 32.44 -21.35
C ARG A 24 6.61 33.27 -21.25
N LYS A 25 7.18 33.46 -20.07
CA LYS A 25 8.39 34.29 -19.87
C LYS A 25 9.68 33.47 -19.65
N LYS A 26 9.64 32.14 -19.75
CA LYS A 26 10.82 31.30 -19.50
C LYS A 26 11.33 30.47 -20.68
N ASN A 27 10.70 30.56 -21.86
CA ASN A 27 11.20 29.86 -23.07
C ASN A 27 11.13 30.78 -24.29
N SER A 28 12.10 31.70 -24.41
CA SER A 28 12.45 32.35 -25.65
C SER A 28 13.95 32.17 -25.89
N GLY A 29 14.29 31.08 -26.53
CA GLY A 29 15.62 30.75 -27.02
C GLY A 29 15.55 29.45 -27.80
N ASP A 30 15.80 29.56 -29.12
CA ASP A 30 16.06 28.47 -30.07
C ASP A 30 14.91 27.50 -30.41
N ILE A 31 14.01 27.90 -31.29
CA ILE A 31 13.44 27.01 -32.32
C ILE A 31 13.20 27.84 -33.60
N ASP A 32 14.26 28.03 -34.35
CA ASP A 32 14.19 28.35 -35.78
C ASP A 32 15.06 27.32 -36.50
N LEU A 33 14.48 26.24 -36.96
CA LEU A 33 14.89 25.35 -38.08
C LEU A 33 14.14 24.02 -37.96
N MET A 34 13.04 23.85 -38.62
CA MET A 34 12.58 22.64 -39.30
C MET A 34 11.06 22.66 -39.57
N ILE A 35 10.66 23.54 -40.49
CA ILE A 35 9.39 23.32 -41.21
C ILE A 35 9.75 23.19 -42.69
N LYS A 36 9.97 21.97 -43.17
CA LYS A 36 9.84 21.63 -44.60
C LYS A 36 9.13 20.29 -44.77
N ARG A 37 7.88 20.42 -45.26
CA ARG A 37 7.20 19.50 -46.18
C ARG A 37 6.93 18.05 -45.73
N LYS A 38 5.65 17.75 -45.40
CA LYS A 38 4.97 16.62 -46.08
C LYS A 38 3.45 16.92 -46.16
N LYS A 39 2.95 16.90 -47.41
CA LYS A 39 1.56 17.01 -47.80
C LYS A 39 0.79 15.74 -47.43
N PHE A 40 -0.40 15.89 -46.83
CA PHE A 40 -1.38 14.82 -46.76
C PHE A 40 -2.54 15.12 -47.67
N PRO A 41 -3.01 14.15 -48.49
CA PRO A 41 -4.18 14.36 -49.34
C PRO A 41 -5.47 14.13 -48.54
N ALA A 42 -6.44 15.00 -48.85
CA ALA A 42 -7.80 14.92 -48.36
C ALA A 42 -8.55 13.68 -48.90
N LEU A 43 -9.23 12.95 -48.03
CA LEU A 43 -10.19 11.95 -48.47
C LEU A 43 -11.60 12.37 -48.09
N ARG A 44 -12.42 12.49 -49.14
CA ARG A 44 -13.83 12.93 -49.13
C ARG A 44 -14.71 11.78 -48.66
N LEU A 45 -15.67 12.08 -47.80
CA LEU A 45 -16.88 11.28 -47.58
C LEU A 45 -17.81 11.37 -48.81
N PRO A 46 -18.62 10.32 -49.00
CA PRO A 46 -20.02 10.57 -49.36
C PRO A 46 -21.01 9.95 -48.38
N VAL A 47 -21.97 10.79 -48.03
CA VAL A 47 -23.25 10.45 -47.41
C VAL A 47 -24.13 9.71 -48.45
N PHE A 48 -24.75 8.59 -48.06
CA PHE A 48 -26.00 8.14 -48.70
C PHE A 48 -26.95 7.59 -47.65
N LEU A 49 -28.08 8.27 -47.58
CA LEU A 49 -29.35 7.89 -46.96
C LEU A 49 -30.09 6.89 -47.85
N LEU A 50 -30.88 6.01 -47.29
CA LEU A 50 -32.33 5.79 -47.55
C LEU A 50 -32.77 4.35 -47.27
N LEU A 51 -33.63 4.21 -46.28
CA LEU A 51 -34.95 3.58 -46.24
C LEU A 51 -35.25 2.40 -47.21
N SER A 52 -35.64 1.26 -46.63
CA SER A 52 -36.96 0.71 -47.03
C SER A 52 -37.41 -0.42 -46.08
N PHE A 53 -38.61 -0.24 -45.56
CA PHE A 53 -39.51 -1.26 -45.00
C PHE A 53 -39.85 -2.31 -46.06
N PHE A 54 -39.91 -3.60 -45.68
CA PHE A 54 -41.02 -4.46 -46.18
C PHE A 54 -41.19 -5.67 -45.26
N SER A 55 -42.41 -5.82 -44.79
CA SER A 55 -42.97 -7.01 -44.15
C SER A 55 -43.10 -8.17 -45.14
N LEU A 56 -42.85 -9.39 -44.67
CA LEU A 56 -43.57 -10.53 -45.22
C LEU A 56 -43.77 -11.60 -44.13
N LYS A 57 -45.02 -11.74 -43.66
CA LYS A 57 -45.52 -12.94 -43.01
C LYS A 57 -45.70 -14.00 -44.09
N PHE A 58 -45.18 -15.19 -43.89
CA PHE A 58 -45.86 -16.39 -44.43
C PHE A 58 -45.56 -17.59 -43.50
N MET A 59 -46.60 -18.22 -43.17
CA MET A 59 -46.96 -19.40 -42.41
C MET A 59 -46.38 -20.69 -43.05
N PHE A 60 -45.86 -21.64 -42.26
CA PHE A 60 -46.30 -23.04 -42.35
C PHE A 60 -45.75 -23.86 -41.17
N PRO A 61 -46.54 -24.76 -40.58
CA PRO A 61 -46.15 -25.56 -39.42
C PRO A 61 -45.57 -26.92 -39.87
N PHE A 62 -44.46 -27.32 -39.23
CA PHE A 62 -44.05 -28.72 -39.27
C PHE A 62 -43.76 -29.18 -37.84
N LEU A 63 -44.69 -29.99 -37.31
CA LEU A 63 -44.47 -30.77 -36.09
C LEU A 63 -43.34 -31.79 -36.36
N ILE A 64 -42.26 -31.66 -35.62
CA ILE A 64 -41.34 -32.77 -35.38
C ILE A 64 -41.25 -32.93 -33.87
N ASN A 65 -41.83 -34.02 -33.35
CA ASN A 65 -41.58 -34.52 -32.01
C ASN A 65 -40.11 -34.92 -31.91
N LEU A 66 -39.34 -34.17 -31.12
CA LEU A 66 -38.06 -34.60 -30.59
C LEU A 66 -38.25 -34.96 -29.11
N PRO A 67 -37.69 -36.09 -28.64
CA PRO A 67 -37.81 -36.46 -27.23
C PRO A 67 -37.13 -35.44 -26.32
N GLU A 68 -37.79 -35.10 -25.24
CA GLU A 68 -37.21 -34.32 -24.13
C GLU A 68 -35.91 -34.98 -23.66
N ALA A 69 -34.78 -34.42 -24.10
CA ALA A 69 -33.53 -34.64 -23.44
C ALA A 69 -33.64 -33.89 -22.11
N SER A 70 -33.86 -34.65 -21.04
CA SER A 70 -33.71 -34.19 -19.68
C SER A 70 -32.26 -33.73 -19.50
N PHE A 71 -32.03 -32.44 -19.71
CA PHE A 71 -30.83 -31.77 -19.17
C PHE A 71 -30.95 -31.88 -17.65
N LEU A 72 -30.18 -32.79 -17.09
CA LEU A 72 -29.87 -32.79 -15.66
C LEU A 72 -29.21 -31.45 -15.39
N ASP A 73 -30.01 -30.54 -14.86
CA ASP A 73 -29.58 -29.27 -14.28
C ASP A 73 -28.83 -29.58 -12.98
N SER A 74 -27.55 -29.95 -13.14
CA SER A 74 -26.63 -30.20 -12.05
C SER A 74 -25.72 -28.98 -11.89
N ASP A 75 -26.25 -27.87 -11.42
CA ASP A 75 -25.53 -26.90 -10.61
C ASP A 75 -26.49 -25.89 -9.93
N SER A 76 -27.47 -26.39 -9.20
CA SER A 76 -28.19 -25.57 -8.20
C SER A 76 -27.30 -25.42 -6.95
N ARG A 77 -26.21 -24.67 -7.09
CA ARG A 77 -25.69 -23.96 -5.92
C ARG A 77 -26.78 -22.96 -5.52
N PRO A 78 -27.16 -22.89 -4.23
CA PRO A 78 -28.02 -21.82 -3.78
C PRO A 78 -27.32 -20.52 -4.17
N ALA A 79 -27.97 -19.72 -5.03
CA ALA A 79 -27.50 -18.40 -5.39
C ALA A 79 -27.30 -17.65 -4.08
N GLY A 80 -26.04 -17.50 -3.67
CA GLY A 80 -25.69 -16.73 -2.49
C GLY A 80 -26.25 -15.34 -2.74
N GLU A 81 -26.98 -14.84 -1.76
CA GLU A 81 -27.60 -13.52 -1.78
C GLU A 81 -26.57 -12.50 -2.26
N GLU A 82 -26.82 -11.86 -3.40
CA GLU A 82 -25.86 -10.95 -4.03
C GLU A 82 -25.62 -9.77 -3.09
N ILE A 83 -24.44 -9.73 -2.47
CA ILE A 83 -24.09 -8.68 -1.54
C ILE A 83 -23.84 -7.40 -2.33
N ARG A 84 -24.52 -6.31 -1.94
CA ARG A 84 -24.37 -4.99 -2.55
C ARG A 84 -24.05 -3.96 -1.50
N GLY A 85 -23.37 -2.88 -1.90
CA GLY A 85 -23.09 -1.76 -1.01
C GLY A 85 -21.70 -1.17 -1.15
N ARG A 86 -21.34 -0.32 -0.20
CA ARG A 86 -20.06 0.39 -0.19
C ARG A 86 -19.32 0.16 1.12
N LEU A 87 -18.02 -0.12 1.05
CA LEU A 87 -17.09 -0.11 2.17
C LEU A 87 -16.08 1.04 1.99
N THR A 88 -15.79 1.71 3.09
CA THR A 88 -14.69 2.68 3.20
C THR A 88 -13.64 2.10 4.13
N ILE A 89 -12.39 2.04 3.67
CA ILE A 89 -11.24 1.53 4.41
C ILE A 89 -10.19 2.62 4.48
N SER A 90 -9.62 2.88 5.66
CA SER A 90 -8.66 3.97 5.86
C SER A 90 -7.51 3.53 6.73
N GLY A 91 -6.30 4.09 6.56
CA GLY A 91 -5.23 3.94 7.54
C GLY A 91 -3.85 3.60 7.00
N ALA A 92 -3.20 2.61 7.59
CA ALA A 92 -1.78 2.34 7.48
C ALA A 92 -1.27 2.12 6.05
N TRP A 93 -0.24 2.86 5.67
CA TRP A 93 0.48 2.69 4.40
C TRP A 93 0.98 1.27 4.20
N ALA A 94 1.43 0.60 5.27
CA ALA A 94 1.94 -0.77 5.21
C ALA A 94 0.93 -1.77 4.62
N LEU A 95 -0.37 -1.62 4.94
CA LEU A 95 -1.45 -2.49 4.44
C LEU A 95 -2.07 -2.01 3.12
N TYR A 96 -1.90 -0.75 2.77
CA TYR A 96 -2.61 -0.13 1.63
C TYR A 96 -2.50 -0.94 0.33
N PRO A 97 -1.31 -1.38 -0.14
CA PRO A 97 -1.21 -2.14 -1.39
C PRO A 97 -1.95 -3.49 -1.34
N LEU A 98 -1.92 -4.17 -0.20
CA LEU A 98 -2.57 -5.47 -0.02
C LEU A 98 -4.09 -5.32 0.04
N VAL A 99 -4.59 -4.32 0.77
CA VAL A 99 -6.03 -4.06 0.89
C VAL A 99 -6.63 -3.62 -0.44
N VAL A 100 -5.92 -2.82 -1.23
CA VAL A 100 -6.34 -2.49 -2.61
C VAL A 100 -6.50 -3.76 -3.43
N ARG A 101 -5.53 -4.68 -3.38
CA ARG A 101 -5.60 -5.94 -4.11
C ARG A 101 -6.74 -6.84 -3.62
N TRP A 102 -6.95 -6.94 -2.30
CA TRP A 102 -8.10 -7.66 -1.74
C TRP A 102 -9.43 -7.05 -2.19
N ALA A 103 -9.53 -5.72 -2.22
CA ALA A 103 -10.72 -5.02 -2.67
C ALA A 103 -11.01 -5.30 -4.15
N GLU A 104 -9.99 -5.26 -5.02
CA GLU A 104 -10.11 -5.57 -6.44
C GLU A 104 -10.59 -7.01 -6.67
N GLU A 105 -9.99 -7.99 -6.01
CA GLU A 105 -10.37 -9.40 -6.16
C GLU A 105 -11.75 -9.67 -5.56
N PHE A 106 -12.09 -9.09 -4.42
CA PHE A 106 -13.41 -9.25 -3.81
C PHE A 106 -14.52 -8.64 -4.68
N GLN A 107 -14.29 -7.50 -5.31
CA GLN A 107 -15.25 -6.87 -6.24
C GLN A 107 -15.48 -7.69 -7.52
N LYS A 108 -14.52 -8.53 -7.94
CA LYS A 108 -14.75 -9.49 -9.03
C LYS A 108 -15.71 -10.61 -8.62
N ILE A 109 -15.65 -11.04 -7.36
CA ILE A 109 -16.53 -12.08 -6.79
C ILE A 109 -17.90 -11.49 -6.46
N GLN A 110 -17.96 -10.21 -6.04
CA GLN A 110 -19.17 -9.50 -5.64
C GLN A 110 -19.31 -8.18 -6.43
N PRO A 111 -19.79 -8.22 -7.68
CA PRO A 111 -19.84 -7.04 -8.57
C PRO A 111 -20.72 -5.89 -8.06
N GLY A 112 -21.68 -6.19 -7.17
CA GLY A 112 -22.54 -5.18 -6.53
C GLY A 112 -21.86 -4.38 -5.42
N VAL A 113 -20.59 -4.69 -5.09
CA VAL A 113 -19.83 -4.05 -4.01
C VAL A 113 -18.87 -3.02 -4.55
N LYS A 114 -18.78 -1.88 -3.83
CA LYS A 114 -17.75 -0.86 -4.05
C LYS A 114 -16.91 -0.67 -2.80
N ILE A 115 -15.58 -0.74 -2.95
CA ILE A 115 -14.63 -0.57 -1.84
C ILE A 115 -13.70 0.60 -2.13
N ASP A 116 -13.71 1.61 -1.25
CA ASP A 116 -12.84 2.77 -1.32
C ASP A 116 -11.73 2.63 -0.26
N VAL A 117 -10.49 2.67 -0.68
CA VAL A 117 -9.32 2.51 0.20
C VAL A 117 -8.50 3.80 0.24
N GLN A 118 -8.20 4.29 1.44
CA GLN A 118 -7.44 5.52 1.67
C GLN A 118 -6.26 5.26 2.60
N ALA A 119 -5.08 5.68 2.21
CA ALA A 119 -3.90 5.64 3.08
C ALA A 119 -3.76 6.94 3.90
N GLY A 120 -3.14 6.86 5.10
CA GLY A 120 -2.96 8.03 5.95
C GLY A 120 -2.37 7.72 7.33
N GLY A 121 -1.74 6.54 7.50
CA GLY A 121 -1.14 6.11 8.77
C GLY A 121 -2.09 5.35 9.69
N ALA A 122 -1.52 4.58 10.63
CA ALA A 122 -2.28 3.72 11.54
C ALA A 122 -3.20 4.52 12.47
N GLY A 123 -2.72 5.65 12.99
CA GLY A 123 -3.50 6.54 13.85
C GLY A 123 -4.76 7.07 13.17
N LYS A 124 -4.65 7.48 11.88
CA LYS A 124 -5.81 7.87 11.08
C LYS A 124 -6.79 6.70 10.93
N GLY A 125 -6.30 5.49 10.63
CA GLY A 125 -7.16 4.31 10.48
C GLY A 125 -8.02 4.03 11.69
N VAL A 126 -7.44 4.07 12.89
CA VAL A 126 -8.17 3.88 14.14
C VAL A 126 -9.15 5.03 14.39
N ALA A 127 -8.72 6.29 14.19
CA ALA A 127 -9.58 7.45 14.40
C ALA A 127 -10.80 7.43 13.49
N ASP A 128 -10.62 7.14 12.20
CA ASP A 128 -11.70 7.08 11.22
C ASP A 128 -12.72 5.97 11.56
N VAL A 129 -12.25 4.81 12.02
CA VAL A 129 -13.14 3.72 12.42
C VAL A 129 -13.92 4.05 13.70
N LEU A 130 -13.24 4.55 14.71
CA LEU A 130 -13.88 4.88 15.99
C LEU A 130 -14.87 6.03 15.87
N SER A 131 -14.67 6.96 14.93
CA SER A 131 -15.62 8.03 14.62
C SER A 131 -16.73 7.61 13.66
N GLY A 132 -16.61 6.45 12.99
CA GLY A 132 -17.56 6.00 11.96
C GLY A 132 -17.31 6.60 10.57
N ALA A 133 -16.20 7.32 10.36
CA ALA A 133 -15.80 7.83 9.04
C ALA A 133 -15.33 6.73 8.09
N ALA A 134 -14.86 5.60 8.62
CA ALA A 134 -14.54 4.39 7.86
C ALA A 134 -15.17 3.15 8.50
N HIS A 135 -15.45 2.14 7.68
CA HIS A 135 -15.95 0.83 8.12
C HIS A 135 -14.83 -0.06 8.65
N LEU A 136 -13.62 0.06 8.08
CA LEU A 136 -12.41 -0.67 8.44
C LEU A 136 -11.21 0.27 8.56
N GLY A 137 -10.40 0.03 9.59
CA GLY A 137 -9.10 0.67 9.77
C GLY A 137 -7.97 -0.27 9.37
N MET A 138 -7.02 0.23 8.60
CA MET A 138 -5.72 -0.42 8.39
C MET A 138 -4.76 0.02 9.48
N VAL A 139 -4.24 -0.91 10.26
CA VAL A 139 -3.35 -0.62 11.40
C VAL A 139 -2.12 -1.51 11.33
N SER A 140 -0.94 -0.92 11.55
CA SER A 140 0.35 -1.60 11.43
C SER A 140 1.16 -1.54 12.74
N ARG A 141 0.47 -1.67 13.85
CA ARG A 141 0.96 -1.77 15.22
C ARG A 141 -0.12 -2.37 16.11
N GLU A 142 0.23 -2.72 17.31
CA GLU A 142 -0.76 -3.08 18.33
C GLU A 142 -1.72 -1.90 18.61
N LEU A 143 -2.96 -2.24 18.96
CA LEU A 143 -3.90 -1.23 19.42
C LEU A 143 -3.50 -0.72 20.81
N HIS A 144 -3.54 0.59 20.98
CA HIS A 144 -3.35 1.17 22.30
C HIS A 144 -4.50 0.83 23.25
N PRO A 145 -4.25 0.69 24.56
CA PRO A 145 -5.29 0.37 25.53
C PRO A 145 -6.52 1.31 25.46
N GLU A 146 -6.28 2.61 25.16
CA GLU A 146 -7.34 3.61 24.98
C GLU A 146 -8.23 3.31 23.76
N GLU A 147 -7.62 2.86 22.65
CA GLU A 147 -8.34 2.49 21.43
C GLU A 147 -9.25 1.28 21.67
N ILE A 148 -8.73 0.29 22.41
CA ILE A 148 -9.49 -0.90 22.82
C ILE A 148 -10.67 -0.51 23.73
N ARG A 149 -10.43 0.36 24.74
CA ARG A 149 -11.51 0.87 25.62
C ARG A 149 -12.60 1.61 24.86
N ARG A 150 -12.27 2.25 23.75
CA ARG A 150 -13.22 2.92 22.84
C ARG A 150 -13.91 1.98 21.88
N GLY A 151 -13.65 0.68 21.98
CA GLY A 151 -14.31 -0.38 21.21
C GLY A 151 -13.61 -0.77 19.91
N ALA A 152 -12.32 -0.45 19.72
CA ALA A 152 -11.57 -0.97 18.59
C ALA A 152 -11.34 -2.48 18.75
N VAL A 153 -11.60 -3.24 17.68
CA VAL A 153 -11.37 -4.70 17.60
C VAL A 153 -10.45 -4.97 16.42
N ALA A 154 -9.32 -5.65 16.68
CA ALA A 154 -8.29 -5.93 15.69
C ALA A 154 -8.39 -7.37 15.16
N PHE A 155 -8.30 -7.50 13.84
CA PHE A 155 -8.18 -8.76 13.10
C PHE A 155 -6.78 -8.82 12.50
N PRO A 156 -5.87 -9.67 12.98
CA PRO A 156 -4.55 -9.85 12.38
C PRO A 156 -4.71 -10.49 11.00
N VAL A 157 -4.11 -9.89 9.98
CA VAL A 157 -4.33 -10.28 8.58
C VAL A 157 -3.05 -10.57 7.80
N ALA A 158 -1.92 -10.02 8.23
CA ALA A 158 -0.61 -10.20 7.60
C ALA A 158 0.49 -9.78 8.57
N ARG A 159 1.75 -10.02 8.22
CA ARG A 159 2.92 -9.47 8.90
C ARG A 159 3.78 -8.69 7.91
N ASP A 160 4.50 -7.70 8.41
CA ASP A 160 5.41 -6.85 7.67
C ASP A 160 6.63 -6.51 8.53
N ALA A 161 7.62 -5.86 7.94
CA ALA A 161 8.76 -5.34 8.68
C ALA A 161 9.10 -3.92 8.24
N VAL A 162 9.81 -3.20 9.12
CA VAL A 162 10.45 -1.94 8.81
C VAL A 162 11.94 -2.19 8.58
N VAL A 163 12.47 -1.60 7.51
CA VAL A 163 13.87 -1.76 7.09
C VAL A 163 14.55 -0.42 6.94
N VAL A 164 15.87 -0.39 7.17
CA VAL A 164 16.71 0.78 6.92
C VAL A 164 16.90 0.97 5.42
N THR A 165 16.74 2.18 4.95
CA THR A 165 16.96 2.53 3.54
C THR A 165 17.96 3.67 3.41
N VAL A 166 18.82 3.58 2.40
CA VAL A 166 19.80 4.60 2.03
C VAL A 166 19.74 4.86 0.52
N SER A 167 20.20 6.02 0.08
CA SER A 167 20.32 6.31 -1.35
C SER A 167 21.30 5.35 -2.03
N ALA A 168 20.96 4.83 -3.20
CA ALA A 168 21.89 4.06 -4.03
C ALA A 168 23.10 4.88 -4.53
N ARG A 169 23.07 6.20 -4.36
CA ARG A 169 24.18 7.13 -4.66
C ARG A 169 25.02 7.49 -3.44
N ASN A 170 24.77 6.84 -2.30
CA ASN A 170 25.53 7.13 -1.08
C ASN A 170 27.02 6.82 -1.30
N PRO A 171 27.94 7.75 -1.04
CA PRO A 171 29.37 7.55 -1.27
C PRO A 171 29.99 6.46 -0.38
N TYR A 172 29.34 6.11 0.71
CA TYR A 172 29.77 5.10 1.68
C TYR A 172 29.11 3.74 1.50
N LEU A 173 28.34 3.54 0.42
CA LEU A 173 27.50 2.37 0.22
C LEU A 173 28.27 1.05 0.34
N LYS A 174 29.47 0.97 -0.22
CA LYS A 174 30.31 -0.24 -0.14
C LYS A 174 30.60 -0.64 1.30
N SER A 175 31.02 0.30 2.14
CA SER A 175 31.30 0.06 3.56
C SER A 175 30.03 -0.31 4.34
N LEU A 176 28.90 0.37 4.07
CA LEU A 176 27.62 0.11 4.70
C LEU A 176 27.10 -1.31 4.39
N LEU A 177 27.25 -1.77 3.17
CA LEU A 177 26.82 -3.12 2.77
C LEU A 177 27.71 -4.24 3.31
N SER A 178 29.01 -3.98 3.47
CA SER A 178 29.95 -5.00 3.98
C SER A 178 29.90 -5.16 5.49
N ARG A 179 29.64 -4.07 6.25
CA ARG A 179 29.63 -4.12 7.70
C ARG A 179 28.25 -4.15 8.35
N GLY A 180 27.21 -3.74 7.61
CA GLY A 180 25.89 -3.53 8.19
C GLY A 180 25.82 -2.39 9.19
N LEU A 181 24.68 -2.30 9.87
CA LEU A 181 24.44 -1.37 10.98
C LEU A 181 23.92 -2.15 12.19
N THR A 182 24.53 -1.89 13.34
CA THR A 182 24.05 -2.48 14.60
C THR A 182 22.83 -1.72 15.12
N ARG A 183 22.01 -2.38 15.94
CA ARG A 183 20.87 -1.74 16.62
C ARG A 183 21.32 -0.54 17.45
N GLU A 184 22.47 -0.63 18.11
CA GLU A 184 22.98 0.46 18.95
C GLU A 184 23.40 1.68 18.11
N GLU A 185 24.06 1.49 16.97
CA GLU A 185 24.38 2.60 16.06
C GLU A 185 23.12 3.28 15.55
N LEU A 186 22.10 2.49 15.17
CA LEU A 186 20.81 3.02 14.75
C LEU A 186 20.12 3.80 15.88
N ARG A 187 20.21 3.34 17.13
CA ARG A 187 19.73 4.06 18.30
C ARG A 187 20.47 5.38 18.50
N GLN A 188 21.78 5.36 18.32
CA GLN A 188 22.62 6.55 18.40
C GLN A 188 22.32 7.58 17.32
N ILE A 189 21.93 7.13 16.13
CA ILE A 189 21.51 7.99 15.03
C ILE A 189 20.11 8.58 15.27
N TRP A 190 19.09 7.72 15.51
CA TRP A 190 17.69 8.16 15.54
C TRP A 190 17.17 8.63 16.88
N ILE A 191 17.70 8.11 18.00
CA ILE A 191 17.19 8.43 19.36
C ILE A 191 18.10 9.44 20.07
N SER A 192 19.36 9.10 20.34
CA SER A 192 20.25 10.02 21.07
C SER A 192 20.82 11.14 20.19
N GLY A 193 21.04 10.88 18.89
CA GLY A 193 21.68 11.82 17.96
C GLY A 193 23.16 12.00 18.21
N THR A 194 23.80 11.04 18.90
CA THR A 194 25.26 11.08 19.18
C THR A 194 26.08 10.70 17.95
N ILE A 195 25.51 10.03 16.97
CA ILE A 195 26.07 9.85 15.64
C ILE A 195 25.26 10.72 14.69
N SER A 196 25.88 11.70 14.06
CA SER A 196 25.25 12.68 13.14
C SER A 196 25.95 12.77 11.81
N THR A 197 27.14 12.19 11.67
CA THR A 197 27.93 12.18 10.43
C THR A 197 28.27 10.76 9.98
N TRP A 198 28.49 10.58 8.70
CA TRP A 198 28.94 9.31 8.13
C TRP A 198 30.36 8.93 8.64
N SER A 199 31.20 9.92 8.93
CA SER A 199 32.54 9.66 9.47
C SER A 199 32.52 9.17 10.92
N GLU A 200 31.63 9.67 11.77
CA GLU A 200 31.42 9.16 13.14
C GLU A 200 30.95 7.70 13.09
N LEU A 201 30.01 7.37 12.19
CA LEU A 201 29.49 6.02 12.02
C LEU A 201 30.54 5.03 11.49
N LEU A 202 31.27 5.43 10.46
CA LEU A 202 32.21 4.52 9.77
C LEU A 202 33.64 4.64 10.26
N LYS A 203 33.93 5.61 11.15
CA LYS A 203 35.27 5.94 11.68
C LYS A 203 36.29 6.23 10.59
N THR A 204 35.79 6.73 9.44
CA THR A 204 36.62 7.09 8.28
C THR A 204 35.91 8.17 7.46
N GLY A 205 36.66 8.76 6.52
CA GLY A 205 36.09 9.69 5.54
C GLY A 205 35.97 11.13 6.03
N ARG A 206 35.20 11.92 5.28
CA ARG A 206 34.93 13.32 5.60
C ARG A 206 33.75 13.42 6.58
N PRO A 207 33.65 14.48 7.38
CA PRO A 207 32.55 14.68 8.32
C PRO A 207 31.26 15.13 7.59
N GLU A 208 30.81 14.32 6.63
CA GLU A 208 29.56 14.58 5.90
C GLU A 208 28.38 14.21 6.78
N PRO A 209 27.34 15.07 6.87
CA PRO A 209 26.19 14.83 7.72
C PRO A 209 25.37 13.62 7.25
N ILE A 210 24.75 12.91 8.17
CA ILE A 210 23.66 11.98 7.86
C ILE A 210 22.38 12.80 7.73
N HIS A 211 21.80 12.87 6.55
CA HIS A 211 20.50 13.49 6.35
C HIS A 211 19.41 12.49 6.72
N LEU A 212 18.94 12.62 7.95
CA LEU A 212 18.03 11.66 8.56
C LEU A 212 16.58 12.00 8.23
N TYR A 213 15.83 11.03 7.70
CA TYR A 213 14.42 11.15 7.38
C TYR A 213 13.56 10.26 8.28
N THR A 214 12.49 10.82 8.80
CA THR A 214 11.51 10.14 9.65
C THR A 214 10.09 10.46 9.19
N ARG A 215 9.11 9.80 9.81
CA ARG A 215 7.68 10.03 9.50
C ARG A 215 7.13 11.21 10.28
N SER A 216 6.39 12.10 9.59
CA SER A 216 5.68 13.22 10.21
C SER A 216 4.26 12.88 10.67
N ASP A 217 3.71 11.75 10.19
CA ASP A 217 2.38 11.26 10.56
C ASP A 217 2.45 10.20 11.67
N ALA A 218 1.40 10.09 12.49
CA ALA A 218 1.27 9.03 13.48
C ALA A 218 1.12 7.67 12.77
N CYS A 219 2.15 6.86 12.81
CA CYS A 219 2.22 5.65 11.99
C CYS A 219 2.90 4.48 12.68
N GLY A 220 2.41 3.28 12.39
CA GLY A 220 3.01 2.07 12.91
C GLY A 220 4.45 1.82 12.44
N ALA A 221 4.89 2.38 11.31
CA ALA A 221 6.29 2.28 10.88
C ALA A 221 7.21 3.02 11.85
N GLY A 222 6.87 4.26 12.21
CA GLY A 222 7.61 5.06 13.18
C GLY A 222 7.58 4.43 14.58
N GLU A 223 6.40 3.99 15.04
CA GLU A 223 6.27 3.33 16.34
C GLU A 223 7.10 2.03 16.41
N THR A 224 7.01 1.19 15.38
CA THR A 224 7.75 -0.09 15.33
C THR A 224 9.26 0.13 15.25
N TRP A 225 9.71 1.12 14.45
CA TRP A 225 11.12 1.47 14.34
C TRP A 225 11.67 2.00 15.66
N ALA A 226 10.94 2.92 16.27
CA ALA A 226 11.32 3.46 17.59
C ALA A 226 11.36 2.38 18.67
N ALA A 227 10.38 1.47 18.71
CA ALA A 227 10.37 0.34 19.65
C ALA A 227 11.58 -0.58 19.46
N PHE A 228 11.97 -0.85 18.20
CA PHE A 228 13.21 -1.58 17.91
C PHE A 228 14.44 -0.89 18.49
N LEU A 229 14.47 0.44 18.48
CA LEU A 229 15.57 1.26 19.01
C LEU A 229 15.45 1.55 20.51
N GLY A 230 14.37 1.09 21.17
CA GLY A 230 14.15 1.31 22.61
C GLY A 230 13.57 2.69 22.94
N GLY A 231 12.86 3.33 22.00
CA GLY A 231 12.19 4.61 22.17
C GLY A 231 10.75 4.60 21.70
N ARG A 232 10.14 5.78 21.58
CA ARG A 232 8.80 6.02 21.04
C ARG A 232 8.93 6.82 19.75
N GLN A 233 7.88 6.86 18.93
CA GLN A 233 7.89 7.58 17.65
C GLN A 233 8.32 9.04 17.80
N GLU A 234 7.92 9.71 18.88
CA GLU A 234 8.25 11.11 19.18
C GLU A 234 9.74 11.32 19.48
N ASP A 235 10.44 10.27 19.89
CA ASP A 235 11.88 10.34 20.19
C ASP A 235 12.74 10.26 18.91
N LEU A 236 12.16 9.87 17.76
CA LEU A 236 12.87 9.73 16.50
C LEU A 236 13.27 11.09 15.94
N LYS A 237 14.58 11.29 15.80
CA LYS A 237 15.18 12.48 15.18
C LYS A 237 15.09 12.41 13.64
N GLY A 238 15.25 13.56 13.01
CA GLY A 238 15.32 13.70 11.56
C GLY A 238 14.23 14.60 10.98
N THR A 239 14.32 14.81 9.68
CA THR A 239 13.32 15.59 8.92
C THR A 239 12.05 14.78 8.76
N GLY A 240 10.94 15.30 9.27
CA GLY A 240 9.63 14.67 9.17
C GLY A 240 9.06 14.71 7.75
N VAL A 241 8.75 13.56 7.17
CA VAL A 241 8.17 13.42 5.84
C VAL A 241 6.88 12.60 5.91
N TYR A 242 5.86 13.03 5.19
CA TYR A 242 4.56 12.38 5.22
C TYR A 242 4.53 11.08 4.40
N GLY A 243 4.10 10.00 5.03
CA GLY A 243 3.89 8.70 4.40
C GLY A 243 5.17 7.94 4.04
N ASP A 244 5.06 6.63 3.87
CA ASP A 244 6.18 5.80 3.37
C ASP A 244 6.68 6.23 1.99
N PRO A 245 5.80 6.53 1.00
CA PRO A 245 6.26 7.01 -0.30
C PRO A 245 7.12 8.26 -0.21
N GLY A 246 6.76 9.18 0.71
CA GLY A 246 7.51 10.42 0.93
C GLY A 246 8.91 10.15 1.47
N VAL A 247 9.04 9.31 2.51
CA VAL A 247 10.36 8.95 3.05
C VAL A 247 11.22 8.23 2.02
N ALA A 248 10.66 7.25 1.30
CA ALA A 248 11.37 6.54 0.25
C ALA A 248 11.91 7.50 -0.84
N GLU A 249 11.09 8.45 -1.27
CA GLU A 249 11.48 9.44 -2.28
C GLU A 249 12.51 10.44 -1.76
N ALA A 250 12.39 10.91 -0.50
CA ALA A 250 13.36 11.79 0.11
C ALA A 250 14.75 11.14 0.19
N VAL A 251 14.83 9.91 0.69
CA VAL A 251 16.07 9.13 0.76
C VAL A 251 16.64 8.87 -0.64
N ARG A 252 15.80 8.49 -1.59
CA ARG A 252 16.22 8.20 -2.97
C ARG A 252 16.88 9.40 -3.65
N ARG A 253 16.41 10.60 -3.39
CA ARG A 253 16.94 11.85 -3.99
C ARG A 253 18.18 12.36 -3.34
N ASP A 254 18.41 12.03 -2.08
CA ASP A 254 19.51 12.58 -1.29
C ASP A 254 20.66 11.57 -1.15
N PRO A 255 21.84 11.82 -1.75
CA PRO A 255 23.00 10.91 -1.61
C PRO A 255 23.44 10.65 -0.17
N LEU A 256 23.20 11.60 0.75
CA LEU A 256 23.54 11.45 2.18
C LEU A 256 22.33 11.01 3.02
N GLY A 257 21.20 10.73 2.37
CA GLY A 257 19.94 10.38 3.00
C GLY A 257 19.93 9.01 3.62
N LEU A 258 19.38 8.92 4.83
CA LEU A 258 19.11 7.69 5.57
C LEU A 258 17.68 7.75 6.11
N GLY A 259 16.92 6.65 5.95
CA GLY A 259 15.55 6.56 6.40
C GLY A 259 15.15 5.14 6.76
N TYR A 260 13.87 4.95 7.06
CA TYR A 260 13.26 3.64 7.26
C TYR A 260 11.93 3.53 6.50
N ASN A 261 11.65 2.36 5.98
CA ASN A 261 10.44 2.11 5.18
C ASN A 261 9.84 0.73 5.47
N ASN A 262 8.54 0.61 5.26
CA ASN A 262 7.89 -0.70 5.16
C ASN A 262 8.36 -1.44 3.89
N LEU A 263 8.33 -2.77 3.90
CA LEU A 263 8.85 -3.62 2.79
C LEU A 263 8.30 -3.21 1.42
N ASN A 264 7.00 -2.88 1.34
CA ASN A 264 6.34 -2.52 0.08
C ASN A 264 6.77 -1.16 -0.52
N PHE A 265 7.51 -0.35 0.23
CA PHE A 265 8.07 0.92 -0.23
C PHE A 265 9.60 0.90 -0.33
N ALA A 266 10.23 -0.13 0.26
CA ALA A 266 11.65 -0.40 0.11
C ALA A 266 11.96 -1.29 -1.09
N PHE A 267 11.04 -2.21 -1.45
CA PHE A 267 11.18 -3.16 -2.55
C PHE A 267 10.10 -2.97 -3.62
N ASP A 268 10.51 -3.12 -4.87
CA ASP A 268 9.60 -3.10 -6.03
C ASP A 268 8.72 -4.37 -6.04
N PRO A 269 7.39 -4.23 -6.16
CA PRO A 269 6.47 -5.37 -6.06
C PRO A 269 6.53 -6.35 -7.23
N LYS A 270 7.15 -5.98 -8.35
CA LYS A 270 7.27 -6.83 -9.55
C LYS A 270 8.59 -7.57 -9.60
N THR A 271 9.68 -6.89 -9.25
CA THR A 271 11.04 -7.44 -9.33
C THR A 271 11.51 -8.03 -8.02
N PHE A 272 10.88 -7.67 -6.89
CA PHE A 272 11.31 -8.00 -5.53
C PHE A 272 12.71 -7.48 -5.15
N LEU A 273 13.30 -6.66 -5.99
CA LEU A 273 14.55 -5.94 -5.73
C LEU A 273 14.26 -4.62 -5.00
N PRO A 274 15.25 -4.02 -4.32
CA PRO A 274 15.09 -2.67 -3.79
C PRO A 274 14.59 -1.69 -4.87
N VAL A 275 13.70 -0.78 -4.48
CA VAL A 275 13.18 0.25 -5.38
C VAL A 275 14.34 1.01 -6.03
N LYS A 276 14.27 1.24 -7.34
CA LYS A 276 15.34 1.90 -8.09
C LYS A 276 15.77 3.21 -7.42
N GLY A 277 17.04 3.28 -7.06
CA GLY A 277 17.65 4.43 -6.38
C GLY A 277 17.65 4.33 -4.85
N LEU A 278 17.05 3.28 -4.28
CA LEU A 278 17.18 2.92 -2.87
C LEU A 278 18.02 1.64 -2.72
N ILE A 279 18.65 1.52 -1.55
CA ILE A 279 19.26 0.29 -1.06
C ILE A 279 18.70 0.02 0.32
N VAL A 280 18.37 -1.24 0.59
CA VAL A 280 18.04 -1.72 1.93
C VAL A 280 19.35 -2.15 2.60
N LEU A 281 19.67 -1.54 3.74
CA LEU A 281 20.90 -1.85 4.46
C LEU A 281 20.72 -3.10 5.33
N PRO A 282 21.73 -3.98 5.38
CA PRO A 282 21.71 -5.11 6.29
C PRO A 282 21.93 -4.65 7.74
N LEU A 283 21.44 -5.45 8.68
CA LEU A 283 21.70 -5.29 10.11
C LEU A 283 22.79 -6.26 10.52
N ASP A 284 23.79 -5.73 11.21
CA ASP A 284 24.78 -6.52 11.95
C ASP A 284 24.13 -6.95 13.28
N LEU A 285 23.56 -8.14 13.29
CA LEU A 285 22.75 -8.64 14.41
C LEU A 285 23.61 -9.22 15.55
N ASN A 286 24.79 -9.71 15.22
CA ASN A 286 25.72 -10.28 16.19
C ASN A 286 26.79 -9.28 16.67
N ASN A 287 26.81 -8.05 16.11
CA ASN A 287 27.70 -6.94 16.45
C ASN A 287 29.18 -7.23 16.21
N ASN A 288 29.52 -8.03 15.20
CA ASN A 288 30.93 -8.38 14.89
C ASN A 288 31.59 -7.42 13.87
N GLY A 289 30.81 -6.44 13.32
CA GLY A 289 31.30 -5.41 12.40
C GLY A 289 31.39 -5.87 10.94
N GLN A 290 30.78 -6.97 10.58
CA GLN A 290 30.65 -7.49 9.21
C GLN A 290 29.28 -8.15 8.99
N ILE A 291 28.87 -8.31 7.75
CA ILE A 291 27.64 -9.04 7.42
C ILE A 291 27.99 -10.49 7.10
N ASP A 292 27.58 -11.37 7.98
CA ASP A 292 27.72 -12.80 7.80
C ASP A 292 26.67 -13.36 6.81
N PRO A 293 26.90 -14.54 6.23
CA PRO A 293 25.96 -15.16 5.29
C PRO A 293 24.53 -15.27 5.86
N GLU A 294 24.39 -15.51 7.16
CA GLU A 294 23.12 -15.63 7.89
C GLU A 294 22.36 -14.31 8.03
N GLU A 295 23.05 -13.17 7.85
CA GLU A 295 22.49 -11.81 7.93
C GLU A 295 22.27 -11.19 6.55
N ASN A 296 22.79 -11.82 5.48
CA ASN A 296 22.77 -11.28 4.13
C ASN A 296 21.49 -11.65 3.35
N PHE A 297 20.36 -11.18 3.82
CA PHE A 297 19.04 -11.41 3.20
C PHE A 297 18.35 -10.13 2.71
N MET A 298 19.01 -8.96 2.78
CA MET A 298 18.39 -7.67 2.44
C MET A 298 18.42 -7.31 0.96
N SER A 299 19.13 -8.07 0.11
CA SER A 299 19.25 -7.78 -1.32
C SER A 299 18.00 -8.12 -2.13
N HIS A 300 17.14 -8.98 -1.59
CA HIS A 300 15.92 -9.45 -2.26
C HIS A 300 14.80 -9.66 -1.23
N ARG A 301 13.61 -9.15 -1.57
CA ARG A 301 12.46 -9.21 -0.67
C ARG A 301 12.09 -10.63 -0.23
N SER A 302 12.14 -11.60 -1.13
CA SER A 302 11.80 -12.99 -0.78
C SER A 302 12.76 -13.57 0.26
N SER A 303 14.07 -13.25 0.16
CA SER A 303 15.05 -13.69 1.16
C SER A 303 14.77 -13.08 2.53
N LEU A 304 14.40 -11.78 2.56
CA LEU A 304 14.02 -11.12 3.82
C LEU A 304 12.69 -11.69 4.38
N VAL A 305 11.68 -11.93 3.55
CA VAL A 305 10.43 -12.57 3.97
C VAL A 305 10.70 -13.96 4.58
N GLN A 306 11.57 -14.75 3.96
CA GLN A 306 11.99 -16.03 4.50
C GLN A 306 12.73 -15.87 5.83
N ALA A 307 13.65 -14.93 5.95
CA ALA A 307 14.37 -14.65 7.20
C ALA A 307 13.40 -14.23 8.33
N ILE A 308 12.34 -13.48 8.01
CA ILE A 308 11.28 -13.14 8.97
C ILE A 308 10.50 -14.39 9.41
N GLN A 309 10.14 -15.27 8.48
CA GLN A 309 9.43 -16.52 8.77
C GLN A 309 10.26 -17.44 9.65
N GLU A 310 11.56 -17.49 9.40
CA GLU A 310 12.53 -18.29 10.18
C GLU A 310 12.96 -17.63 11.51
N GLY A 311 12.46 -16.43 11.81
CA GLY A 311 12.80 -15.70 13.05
C GLY A 311 14.22 -15.13 13.07
N LYS A 312 14.89 -15.03 11.93
CA LYS A 312 16.24 -14.46 11.78
C LYS A 312 16.25 -12.94 11.80
N TYR A 313 15.16 -12.31 11.33
CA TYR A 313 15.01 -10.87 11.40
C TYR A 313 14.29 -10.47 12.70
N PRO A 314 14.75 -9.44 13.45
CA PRO A 314 14.25 -9.13 14.78
C PRO A 314 12.78 -8.69 14.79
N SER A 315 12.10 -8.93 15.91
CA SER A 315 10.73 -8.48 16.15
C SER A 315 10.64 -7.76 17.52
N PRO A 316 10.43 -6.43 17.59
CA PRO A 316 10.42 -5.53 16.43
C PRO A 316 11.76 -5.50 15.69
N PRO A 317 11.87 -5.03 14.43
CA PRO A 317 10.91 -4.26 13.66
C PRO A 317 9.95 -5.10 12.78
N VAL A 318 9.88 -6.41 12.94
CA VAL A 318 8.75 -7.23 12.44
C VAL A 318 7.52 -6.96 13.30
N ARG A 319 6.35 -6.94 12.69
CA ARG A 319 5.07 -6.68 13.36
C ARG A 319 3.90 -7.30 12.64
N ASP A 320 2.81 -7.50 13.36
CA ASP A 320 1.54 -7.85 12.78
C ASP A 320 0.83 -6.62 12.17
N LEU A 321 0.03 -6.88 11.16
CA LEU A 321 -0.82 -5.91 10.47
C LEU A 321 -2.28 -6.31 10.69
N TYR A 322 -3.10 -5.31 10.98
CA TYR A 322 -4.48 -5.53 11.42
C TYR A 322 -5.48 -4.80 10.53
N LEU A 323 -6.62 -5.42 10.27
CA LEU A 323 -7.85 -4.72 9.96
C LEU A 323 -8.62 -4.51 11.27
N VAL A 324 -9.07 -3.28 11.48
CA VAL A 324 -9.72 -2.87 12.74
C VAL A 324 -11.15 -2.46 12.49
N THR A 325 -12.06 -2.88 13.37
CA THR A 325 -13.48 -2.48 13.38
C THR A 325 -13.83 -1.74 14.66
N ARG A 326 -14.94 -1.03 14.65
CA ARG A 326 -15.59 -0.52 15.88
C ARG A 326 -16.57 -1.57 16.38
N GLY A 327 -16.19 -2.28 17.43
CA GLY A 327 -16.97 -3.40 17.94
C GLY A 327 -16.98 -4.62 17.00
N LYS A 328 -17.84 -5.57 17.30
CA LYS A 328 -18.04 -6.75 16.45
C LYS A 328 -18.71 -6.33 15.13
N PRO A 329 -18.20 -6.76 13.96
CA PRO A 329 -18.81 -6.39 12.69
C PRO A 329 -20.20 -7.02 12.53
N GLU A 330 -21.23 -6.18 12.38
CA GLU A 330 -22.63 -6.59 12.20
C GLU A 330 -23.08 -6.51 10.74
N MET A 331 -22.56 -5.54 9.98
CA MET A 331 -22.92 -5.33 8.57
C MET A 331 -22.51 -6.54 7.72
N ALA A 332 -23.44 -7.15 7.01
CA ALA A 332 -23.22 -8.36 6.20
C ALA A 332 -22.04 -8.21 5.20
N LEU A 333 -21.97 -7.09 4.49
CA LEU A 333 -20.89 -6.79 3.55
C LEU A 333 -19.52 -6.73 4.27
N LEU A 334 -19.44 -6.09 5.44
CA LEU A 334 -18.21 -5.99 6.22
C LEU A 334 -17.73 -7.38 6.69
N ARG A 335 -18.67 -8.19 7.17
CA ARG A 335 -18.38 -9.58 7.58
C ARG A 335 -17.92 -10.43 6.41
N ALA A 336 -18.56 -10.30 5.24
CA ALA A 336 -18.20 -11.04 4.03
C ALA A 336 -16.79 -10.67 3.56
N PHE A 337 -16.46 -9.37 3.54
CA PHE A 337 -15.11 -8.92 3.17
C PHE A 337 -14.04 -9.40 4.15
N LEU A 338 -14.28 -9.29 5.47
CA LEU A 338 -13.35 -9.79 6.48
C LEU A 338 -13.18 -11.32 6.39
N ASN A 339 -14.27 -12.07 6.16
CA ASN A 339 -14.19 -13.52 5.98
C ASN A 339 -13.37 -13.89 4.73
N TYR A 340 -13.54 -13.15 3.62
CA TYR A 340 -12.72 -13.30 2.43
C TYR A 340 -11.23 -13.03 2.75
N VAL A 341 -10.92 -11.92 3.42
CA VAL A 341 -9.54 -11.56 3.78
C VAL A 341 -8.89 -12.60 4.67
N LEU A 342 -9.60 -13.10 5.69
CA LEU A 342 -9.11 -14.12 6.61
C LEU A 342 -9.09 -15.55 6.02
N GLY A 343 -9.65 -15.74 4.82
CA GLY A 343 -9.73 -17.03 4.13
C GLY A 343 -8.99 -16.99 2.79
N GLU A 344 -9.77 -16.94 1.69
CA GLU A 344 -9.24 -16.99 0.32
C GLU A 344 -8.25 -15.85 0.01
N GLY A 345 -8.45 -14.68 0.58
CA GLY A 345 -7.58 -13.53 0.42
C GLY A 345 -6.15 -13.76 0.91
N GLN A 346 -5.94 -14.71 1.83
CA GLN A 346 -4.60 -15.06 2.33
C GLN A 346 -3.68 -15.60 1.24
N LYS A 347 -4.22 -16.25 0.21
CA LYS A 347 -3.44 -16.76 -0.95
C LYS A 347 -2.71 -15.65 -1.73
N LEU A 348 -3.10 -14.40 -1.53
CA LEU A 348 -2.48 -13.25 -2.20
C LEU A 348 -1.22 -12.73 -1.49
N LEU A 349 -0.99 -13.08 -0.21
CA LEU A 349 0.07 -12.50 0.63
C LEU A 349 1.46 -12.73 0.03
N ALA A 350 1.80 -13.96 -0.28
CA ALA A 350 3.12 -14.33 -0.79
C ALA A 350 3.46 -13.54 -2.06
N ASN A 351 2.52 -13.49 -3.02
CA ASN A 351 2.68 -12.73 -4.27
C ASN A 351 2.68 -11.21 -4.07
N ALA A 352 2.09 -10.73 -2.98
CA ALA A 352 2.13 -9.33 -2.59
C ALA A 352 3.33 -9.01 -1.69
N GLY A 353 4.14 -10.03 -1.33
CA GLY A 353 5.37 -9.92 -0.55
C GLY A 353 5.14 -9.62 0.92
N TYR A 354 4.02 -10.06 1.48
CA TYR A 354 3.76 -10.04 2.91
C TYR A 354 4.08 -11.39 3.56
N VAL A 355 4.31 -11.36 4.84
CA VAL A 355 4.51 -12.56 5.65
C VAL A 355 3.16 -13.01 6.19
N GLU A 356 2.93 -14.30 6.19
CA GLU A 356 1.70 -14.90 6.69
C GLU A 356 1.61 -14.80 8.22
N VAL A 357 0.40 -14.63 8.72
CA VAL A 357 0.07 -14.82 10.13
C VAL A 357 -0.07 -16.29 10.41
N SER A 358 0.27 -16.75 11.62
CA SER A 358 0.14 -18.17 11.96
C SER A 358 -1.30 -18.66 11.76
N PRO A 359 -1.48 -19.90 11.26
CA PRO A 359 -2.82 -20.47 11.02
C PRO A 359 -3.72 -20.43 12.25
N SER A 360 -3.16 -20.64 13.46
CA SER A 360 -3.90 -20.60 14.72
C SER A 360 -4.48 -19.21 15.02
N ILE A 361 -3.73 -18.14 14.72
CA ILE A 361 -4.18 -16.76 14.91
C ILE A 361 -5.30 -16.43 13.91
N LEU A 362 -5.14 -16.81 12.64
CA LEU A 362 -6.17 -16.61 11.61
C LEU A 362 -7.46 -17.36 11.95
N GLU A 363 -7.36 -18.58 12.42
CA GLU A 363 -8.51 -19.38 12.82
C GLU A 363 -9.24 -18.76 14.01
N LYS A 364 -8.53 -18.25 15.01
CA LYS A 364 -9.11 -17.53 16.14
C LYS A 364 -9.84 -16.26 15.68
N ALA A 365 -9.25 -15.49 14.77
CA ALA A 365 -9.86 -14.30 14.19
C ALA A 365 -11.15 -14.65 13.42
N ARG A 366 -11.16 -15.72 12.64
CA ARG A 366 -12.34 -16.21 11.93
C ARG A 366 -13.46 -16.66 12.86
N LYS A 367 -13.14 -17.46 13.89
CA LYS A 367 -14.13 -17.88 14.90
C LYS A 367 -14.77 -16.68 15.60
N TYR A 368 -13.99 -15.70 15.99
CA TYR A 368 -14.50 -14.45 16.55
C TYR A 368 -15.45 -13.72 15.58
N LEU A 369 -15.06 -13.58 14.30
CA LEU A 369 -15.87 -12.96 13.24
C LEU A 369 -17.22 -13.69 13.08
N LEU A 370 -17.21 -15.02 13.06
CA LEU A 370 -18.40 -15.84 12.88
C LEU A 370 -19.26 -15.97 14.15
N GLY A 371 -18.73 -15.58 15.31
CA GLY A 371 -19.44 -15.68 16.58
C GLY A 371 -19.43 -17.10 17.16
N GLU A 372 -18.48 -17.92 16.72
CA GLU A 372 -18.27 -19.25 17.28
C GLU A 372 -17.61 -19.13 18.66
N LYS A 373 -18.15 -19.85 19.64
CA LYS A 373 -17.54 -19.91 20.98
C LYS A 373 -16.24 -20.73 20.91
N GLU A 374 -15.17 -20.24 21.54
CA GLU A 374 -14.02 -21.08 21.80
C GLU A 374 -14.51 -22.31 22.57
N LYS A 375 -14.31 -23.50 22.02
CA LYS A 375 -14.48 -24.73 22.81
C LYS A 375 -13.33 -24.75 23.82
N ASN A 376 -13.68 -24.57 25.10
CA ASN A 376 -12.75 -24.75 26.22
C ASN A 376 -12.12 -26.14 26.19
#